data_bd2a1ce6e17990c4b998812ab948dd8e
#
_entry.id   bd2a1ce6e17990c4b998812ab948dd8e
#
_cell.length_a   1.000
_cell.length_b   1.000
_cell.length_c   1.000
_cell.angle_alpha   90.00
_cell.angle_beta   90.00
_cell.angle_gamma   90.00
#
_symmetry.space_group_name_H-M   'P 1'
#
loop_
_entity.id
_entity.type
_entity.pdbx_description
1 polymer ?
#
loop_
_entity_poly.entity_id
_entity_poly.type
_entity_poly.pdbx_seq_one_letter_code
_entity_poly.pdbx_strand_id
1 'polypeptide(L)'
;MAIKSLGYIGVNSQQTDAWREFACHVMGLEDVSARCEAEPDEAYFKMDDHPYRLFVTPGEAETLQVCGWETNSAEGLQEVADALSAAGVDFTWGDNALINRRRVQNLLCFKDPSGNQHEAFWGVVSDFRKFNSATGVRNFVTGEQGMGHVVLPAPNFDETVTFLSDVLGFGLSDLMKLRFTPDPDEPVKRLWFMHCNQRHHSLGLFEMPMPAGCVHMMLEVNDVDEVGRCNDRRIAAEVKLTGTLGRHANDHMVSFYMRSPSGFDVEIGAEGRTVTDWSEYQVFESTVASFWGHDFSVGQMD
;
A
#
# COMPACT_ATOMS: atom_id res chain seq x y z
N MET A 1 6.29 15.49 10.92
CA MET A 1 6.62 14.38 9.97
C MET A 1 6.82 14.98 8.58
N ALA A 2 7.95 14.67 7.93
CA ALA A 2 8.21 15.07 6.55
C ALA A 2 7.36 14.24 5.55
N ILE A 3 7.16 12.94 5.85
CA ILE A 3 6.30 12.05 5.08
C ILE A 3 4.83 12.43 5.26
N LYS A 4 4.14 12.63 4.14
CA LYS A 4 2.73 13.01 4.07
C LYS A 4 1.82 11.79 3.90
N SER A 5 2.11 10.93 2.94
CA SER A 5 1.23 9.82 2.60
C SER A 5 1.90 8.78 1.71
N LEU A 6 1.31 7.59 1.62
CA LEU A 6 1.62 6.63 0.56
C LEU A 6 1.11 7.20 -0.78
N GLY A 7 2.04 7.56 -1.63
CA GLY A 7 1.75 8.22 -2.91
C GLY A 7 1.46 7.24 -4.02
N TYR A 8 2.29 6.21 -4.18
CA TYR A 8 2.13 5.17 -5.19
C TYR A 8 2.80 3.85 -4.78
N ILE A 9 2.41 2.80 -5.48
CA ILE A 9 3.04 1.47 -5.42
C ILE A 9 3.49 1.06 -6.82
N GLY A 10 4.69 0.52 -6.93
CA GLY A 10 5.22 -0.12 -8.12
C GLY A 10 5.28 -1.63 -7.96
N VAL A 11 5.00 -2.35 -9.03
CA VAL A 11 5.02 -3.82 -9.10
C VAL A 11 5.90 -4.27 -10.26
N ASN A 12 6.77 -5.24 -10.02
CA ASN A 12 7.43 -6.01 -11.07
C ASN A 12 6.54 -7.17 -11.46
N SER A 13 6.26 -7.32 -12.76
CA SER A 13 5.42 -8.41 -13.24
C SER A 13 5.68 -8.73 -14.71
N GLN A 14 5.59 -10.00 -15.07
CA GLN A 14 5.52 -10.44 -16.47
C GLN A 14 4.07 -10.52 -16.98
N GLN A 15 3.09 -10.21 -16.12
CA GLN A 15 1.66 -10.38 -16.37
C GLN A 15 0.95 -9.03 -16.51
N THR A 16 1.53 -8.09 -17.27
CA THR A 16 0.99 -6.72 -17.41
C THR A 16 -0.45 -6.70 -17.91
N ASP A 17 -0.81 -7.57 -18.85
CA ASP A 17 -2.19 -7.65 -19.35
C ASP A 17 -3.17 -8.16 -18.28
N ALA A 18 -2.75 -9.15 -17.47
CA ALA A 18 -3.56 -9.61 -16.33
C ALA A 18 -3.74 -8.49 -15.29
N TRP A 19 -2.71 -7.68 -15.06
CA TRP A 19 -2.81 -6.49 -14.22
C TRP A 19 -3.76 -5.44 -14.81
N ARG A 20 -3.79 -5.22 -16.14
CA ARG A 20 -4.75 -4.30 -16.78
C ARG A 20 -6.20 -4.77 -16.54
N GLU A 21 -6.48 -6.04 -16.78
CA GLU A 21 -7.80 -6.63 -16.52
C GLU A 21 -8.16 -6.51 -15.03
N PHE A 22 -7.26 -6.91 -14.13
CA PHE A 22 -7.50 -6.88 -12.70
C PHE A 22 -7.70 -5.45 -12.18
N ALA A 23 -6.81 -4.52 -12.51
CA ALA A 23 -6.88 -3.14 -12.04
C ALA A 23 -8.11 -2.39 -12.59
N CYS A 24 -8.40 -2.52 -13.89
CA CYS A 24 -9.47 -1.75 -14.51
C CYS A 24 -10.85 -2.38 -14.32
N HIS A 25 -10.97 -3.70 -14.45
CA HIS A 25 -12.27 -4.35 -14.48
C HIS A 25 -12.69 -4.96 -13.14
N VAL A 26 -11.74 -5.26 -12.25
CA VAL A 26 -12.07 -5.74 -10.90
C VAL A 26 -11.96 -4.59 -9.88
N MET A 27 -10.78 -3.98 -9.74
CA MET A 27 -10.56 -2.91 -8.77
C MET A 27 -11.27 -1.61 -9.18
N GLY A 28 -11.43 -1.37 -10.49
CA GLY A 28 -12.10 -0.18 -11.03
C GLY A 28 -11.18 1.04 -11.18
N LEU A 29 -9.88 0.84 -11.30
CA LEU A 29 -8.91 1.90 -11.62
C LEU A 29 -9.03 2.32 -13.09
N GLU A 30 -8.44 3.46 -13.44
CA GLU A 30 -8.35 3.96 -14.81
C GLU A 30 -6.96 3.66 -15.39
N ASP A 31 -6.89 2.96 -16.54
CA ASP A 31 -5.62 2.81 -17.28
C ASP A 31 -5.23 4.14 -17.91
N VAL A 32 -4.07 4.64 -17.51
CA VAL A 32 -3.49 5.90 -18.00
C VAL A 32 -2.15 5.70 -18.70
N SER A 33 -1.80 4.46 -19.05
CA SER A 33 -0.51 4.08 -19.62
C SER A 33 -0.15 4.94 -20.83
N ALA A 34 -1.09 5.16 -21.76
CA ALA A 34 -0.86 6.02 -22.93
C ALA A 34 -0.54 7.48 -22.55
N ARG A 35 -1.10 7.99 -21.45
CA ARG A 35 -0.83 9.35 -20.94
C ARG A 35 0.49 9.43 -20.19
N CYS A 36 0.94 8.32 -19.64
CA CYS A 36 2.21 8.19 -18.97
C CYS A 36 3.37 7.84 -19.92
N GLU A 37 3.08 7.73 -21.23
CA GLU A 37 4.08 7.34 -22.24
C GLU A 37 4.76 6.01 -21.89
N ALA A 38 3.93 5.07 -21.37
CA ALA A 38 4.38 3.75 -20.94
C ALA A 38 4.88 2.92 -22.15
N GLU A 39 5.91 2.12 -21.91
CA GLU A 39 6.31 1.08 -22.85
C GLU A 39 5.20 0.02 -22.98
N PRO A 40 5.15 -0.76 -24.07
CA PRO A 40 4.06 -1.71 -24.29
C PRO A 40 3.83 -2.74 -23.19
N ASP A 41 4.89 -3.10 -22.47
CA ASP A 41 4.90 -4.05 -21.35
C ASP A 41 4.79 -3.38 -19.97
N GLU A 42 4.50 -2.08 -19.94
CA GLU A 42 4.23 -1.31 -18.72
C GLU A 42 2.76 -0.94 -18.61
N ALA A 43 2.25 -0.77 -17.40
CA ALA A 43 0.93 -0.24 -17.14
C ALA A 43 0.93 0.76 -15.98
N TYR A 44 0.12 1.81 -16.12
CA TYR A 44 -0.06 2.85 -15.11
C TYR A 44 -1.55 3.06 -14.84
N PHE A 45 -1.92 3.06 -13.55
CA PHE A 45 -3.32 3.11 -13.13
C PHE A 45 -3.56 4.28 -12.19
N LYS A 46 -4.62 5.02 -12.49
CA LYS A 46 -5.07 6.21 -11.78
C LYS A 46 -6.31 5.90 -10.94
N MET A 47 -6.46 6.58 -9.79
CA MET A 47 -7.63 6.49 -8.92
C MET A 47 -8.09 7.84 -8.37
N ASP A 48 -7.35 8.93 -8.62
CA ASP A 48 -7.62 10.30 -8.17
C ASP A 48 -6.98 11.35 -9.09
N ASP A 49 -6.65 12.54 -8.58
CA ASP A 49 -6.02 13.62 -9.34
C ASP A 49 -4.50 13.42 -9.57
N HIS A 50 -3.87 12.42 -8.95
CA HIS A 50 -2.49 12.04 -9.28
C HIS A 50 -2.42 11.43 -10.67
N PRO A 51 -1.30 11.59 -11.39
CA PRO A 51 -1.15 11.02 -12.73
C PRO A 51 -1.32 9.50 -12.73
N TYR A 52 -0.89 8.82 -11.67
CA TYR A 52 -1.13 7.42 -11.36
C TYR A 52 -0.88 7.17 -9.85
N ARG A 53 -1.35 6.03 -9.35
CA ARG A 53 -1.11 5.55 -7.99
C ARG A 53 -0.54 4.13 -7.95
N LEU A 54 -0.77 3.37 -9.00
CA LEU A 54 -0.22 2.03 -9.17
C LEU A 54 0.43 1.96 -10.55
N PHE A 55 1.62 1.38 -10.61
CA PHE A 55 2.25 1.06 -11.89
C PHE A 55 2.83 -0.35 -11.87
N VAL A 56 2.89 -0.96 -13.05
CA VAL A 56 3.45 -2.28 -13.29
C VAL A 56 4.51 -2.15 -14.35
N THR A 57 5.69 -2.68 -14.08
CA THR A 57 6.81 -2.71 -15.03
C THR A 57 7.32 -4.13 -15.17
N PRO A 58 7.91 -4.49 -16.33
CA PRO A 58 8.45 -5.82 -16.52
C PRO A 58 9.54 -6.14 -15.50
N GLY A 59 9.54 -7.36 -14.98
CA GLY A 59 10.50 -7.84 -14.01
C GLY A 59 10.70 -9.34 -14.11
N GLU A 60 11.80 -9.85 -13.57
CA GLU A 60 12.09 -11.32 -13.59
C GLU A 60 11.19 -12.09 -12.60
N ALA A 61 10.66 -11.40 -11.59
CA ALA A 61 9.82 -11.98 -10.54
C ALA A 61 8.55 -11.16 -10.33
N GLU A 62 7.49 -11.83 -9.90
CA GLU A 62 6.23 -11.23 -9.48
C GLU A 62 6.38 -10.66 -8.07
N THR A 63 6.75 -9.38 -7.95
CA THR A 63 7.06 -8.76 -6.64
C THR A 63 6.63 -7.31 -6.56
N LEU A 64 6.36 -6.85 -5.33
CA LEU A 64 6.36 -5.42 -5.05
C LEU A 64 7.72 -4.83 -5.43
N GLN A 65 7.74 -3.80 -6.24
CA GLN A 65 8.95 -3.11 -6.67
C GLN A 65 9.35 -2.02 -5.69
N VAL A 66 8.39 -1.17 -5.33
CA VAL A 66 8.65 0.03 -4.52
C VAL A 66 7.39 0.58 -3.90
N CYS A 67 7.53 1.19 -2.71
CA CYS A 67 6.55 2.07 -2.10
C CYS A 67 7.04 3.52 -2.20
N GLY A 68 6.25 4.38 -2.84
CA GLY A 68 6.53 5.80 -2.98
C GLY A 68 5.82 6.63 -1.90
N TRP A 69 6.58 7.37 -1.11
CA TRP A 69 6.10 8.21 -0.02
C TRP A 69 6.15 9.68 -0.41
N GLU A 70 4.99 10.33 -0.49
CA GLU A 70 4.90 11.76 -0.75
C GLU A 70 5.36 12.54 0.47
N THR A 71 6.16 13.59 0.27
CA THR A 71 6.53 14.55 1.31
C THR A 71 5.72 15.82 1.19
N ASN A 72 5.61 16.57 2.31
CA ASN A 72 4.81 17.81 2.35
C ASN A 72 5.35 18.92 1.43
N SER A 73 6.67 18.93 1.19
CA SER A 73 7.35 19.98 0.42
C SER A 73 8.74 19.52 -0.04
N ALA A 74 9.45 20.36 -0.80
CA ALA A 74 10.84 20.15 -1.14
C ALA A 74 11.75 20.10 0.09
N GLU A 75 11.47 20.94 1.08
CA GLU A 75 12.17 20.96 2.36
C GLU A 75 11.93 19.64 3.12
N GLY A 76 10.68 19.11 3.11
CA GLY A 76 10.36 17.82 3.70
C GLY A 76 11.12 16.67 3.03
N LEU A 77 11.32 16.70 1.71
CA LEU A 77 12.16 15.71 1.03
C LEU A 77 13.65 15.83 1.46
N GLN A 78 14.14 17.06 1.65
CA GLN A 78 15.49 17.28 2.16
C GLN A 78 15.63 16.80 3.63
N GLU A 79 14.61 17.02 4.48
CA GLU A 79 14.58 16.48 5.84
C GLU A 79 14.69 14.95 5.86
N VAL A 80 14.03 14.25 4.93
CA VAL A 80 14.19 12.79 4.78
C VAL A 80 15.62 12.43 4.40
N ALA A 81 16.24 13.13 3.45
CA ALA A 81 17.63 12.88 3.04
C ALA A 81 18.60 13.11 4.20
N ASP A 82 18.41 14.17 4.97
CA ASP A 82 19.25 14.50 6.13
C ASP A 82 19.10 13.46 7.24
N ALA A 83 17.87 12.98 7.50
CA ALA A 83 17.61 11.94 8.49
C ALA A 83 18.25 10.59 8.09
N LEU A 84 18.14 10.19 6.82
CA LEU A 84 18.82 9.00 6.29
C LEU A 84 20.33 9.10 6.43
N SER A 85 20.92 10.26 6.08
CA SER A 85 22.35 10.53 6.22
C SER A 85 22.80 10.43 7.67
N ALA A 86 22.04 11.05 8.58
CA ALA A 86 22.35 11.03 10.02
C ALA A 86 22.28 9.62 10.62
N ALA A 87 21.40 8.78 10.09
CA ALA A 87 21.24 7.38 10.46
C ALA A 87 22.26 6.43 9.76
N GLY A 88 23.10 6.96 8.87
CA GLY A 88 24.05 6.17 8.08
C GLY A 88 23.40 5.21 7.09
N VAL A 89 22.21 5.55 6.61
CA VAL A 89 21.47 4.75 5.61
C VAL A 89 21.83 5.24 4.22
N ASP A 90 22.22 4.32 3.36
CA ASP A 90 22.52 4.62 1.97
C ASP A 90 21.24 4.99 1.20
N PHE A 91 21.29 6.08 0.45
CA PHE A 91 20.23 6.48 -0.48
C PHE A 91 20.82 7.10 -1.74
N THR A 92 20.00 7.18 -2.78
CA THR A 92 20.37 7.82 -4.05
C THR A 92 19.29 8.80 -4.49
N TRP A 93 19.69 9.98 -4.94
CA TRP A 93 18.77 10.88 -5.63
C TRP A 93 18.38 10.30 -7.00
N GLY A 94 17.10 10.47 -7.35
CA GLY A 94 16.63 10.12 -8.69
C GLY A 94 17.32 10.94 -9.77
N ASP A 95 17.71 10.29 -10.85
CA ASP A 95 18.14 10.98 -12.06
C ASP A 95 16.95 11.58 -12.82
N ASN A 96 17.24 12.39 -13.83
CA ASN A 96 16.20 13.03 -14.63
C ASN A 96 15.24 12.02 -15.31
N ALA A 97 15.73 10.84 -15.65
CA ALA A 97 14.90 9.81 -16.28
C ALA A 97 13.88 9.26 -15.28
N LEU A 98 14.32 8.92 -14.08
CA LEU A 98 13.46 8.43 -13.01
C LEU A 98 12.46 9.50 -12.52
N ILE A 99 12.93 10.75 -12.32
CA ILE A 99 12.09 11.89 -11.95
C ILE A 99 10.94 12.09 -12.96
N ASN A 100 11.30 12.11 -14.27
CA ASN A 100 10.31 12.25 -15.34
C ASN A 100 9.34 11.06 -15.39
N ARG A 101 9.85 9.82 -15.22
CA ARG A 101 9.03 8.61 -15.19
C ARG A 101 8.05 8.61 -14.00
N ARG A 102 8.49 9.09 -12.84
CA ARG A 102 7.64 9.22 -11.64
C ARG A 102 6.72 10.43 -11.69
N ARG A 103 6.92 11.36 -12.63
CA ARG A 103 6.13 12.60 -12.78
C ARG A 103 6.10 13.42 -11.50
N VAL A 104 7.28 13.62 -10.92
CA VAL A 104 7.50 14.38 -9.70
C VAL A 104 8.56 15.45 -9.92
N GLN A 105 8.72 16.39 -9.00
CA GLN A 105 9.75 17.42 -9.07
C GLN A 105 11.12 16.90 -8.63
N ASN A 106 11.13 16.03 -7.62
CA ASN A 106 12.34 15.34 -7.16
C ASN A 106 11.99 14.12 -6.32
N LEU A 107 12.92 13.17 -6.20
CA LEU A 107 12.80 12.00 -5.37
C LEU A 107 14.16 11.45 -4.94
N LEU A 108 14.14 10.62 -3.92
CA LEU A 108 15.27 9.79 -3.50
C LEU A 108 14.82 8.35 -3.24
N CYS A 109 15.74 7.40 -3.43
CA CYS A 109 15.51 5.96 -3.29
C CYS A 109 16.36 5.41 -2.16
N PHE A 110 15.78 4.56 -1.33
CA PHE A 110 16.46 3.91 -0.19
C PHE A 110 15.83 2.55 0.12
N LYS A 111 16.45 1.80 1.03
CA LYS A 111 15.92 0.55 1.56
C LYS A 111 15.73 0.65 3.06
N ASP A 112 14.69 -0.01 3.57
CA ASP A 112 14.58 -0.27 4.99
C ASP A 112 15.49 -1.43 5.43
N PRO A 113 15.66 -1.68 6.74
CA PRO A 113 16.51 -2.78 7.24
C PRO A 113 16.05 -4.19 6.84
N SER A 114 14.80 -4.37 6.46
CA SER A 114 14.26 -5.63 5.92
C SER A 114 14.45 -5.77 4.42
N GLY A 115 14.99 -4.74 3.74
CA GLY A 115 15.31 -4.75 2.32
C GLY A 115 14.19 -4.27 1.41
N ASN A 116 13.05 -3.83 1.95
CA ASN A 116 11.98 -3.25 1.14
C ASN A 116 12.47 -1.95 0.48
N GLN A 117 12.10 -1.79 -0.80
CA GLN A 117 12.47 -0.60 -1.58
C GLN A 117 11.47 0.54 -1.33
N HIS A 118 12.00 1.72 -1.07
CA HIS A 118 11.22 2.93 -0.85
C HIS A 118 11.73 4.06 -1.75
N GLU A 119 10.79 4.90 -2.18
CA GLU A 119 11.07 6.20 -2.76
C GLU A 119 10.40 7.27 -1.86
N ALA A 120 11.10 8.34 -1.53
CA ALA A 120 10.50 9.55 -0.99
C ALA A 120 10.50 10.61 -2.07
N PHE A 121 9.39 11.32 -2.26
CA PHE A 121 9.26 12.28 -3.36
C PHE A 121 8.41 13.49 -2.98
N TRP A 122 8.53 14.58 -3.76
CA TRP A 122 7.64 15.73 -3.66
C TRP A 122 7.30 16.30 -5.04
N GLY A 123 6.22 17.10 -5.07
CA GLY A 123 5.87 17.88 -6.23
C GLY A 123 5.33 17.05 -7.38
N VAL A 124 4.27 16.30 -7.11
CA VAL A 124 3.55 15.54 -8.14
C VAL A 124 3.09 16.48 -9.26
N VAL A 125 3.39 16.11 -10.49
CA VAL A 125 2.85 16.79 -11.67
C VAL A 125 1.41 16.35 -11.86
N SER A 126 0.48 17.16 -11.37
CA SER A 126 -0.95 16.85 -11.40
C SER A 126 -1.46 16.60 -12.83
N ASP A 127 -2.21 15.53 -13.00
CA ASP A 127 -3.04 15.31 -14.18
C ASP A 127 -4.39 16.00 -13.98
N PHE A 128 -4.59 17.16 -14.62
CA PHE A 128 -5.84 17.95 -14.52
C PHE A 128 -7.09 17.24 -15.09
N ARG A 129 -6.98 16.00 -15.52
CA ARG A 129 -8.09 15.17 -15.95
C ARG A 129 -8.67 14.43 -14.76
N LYS A 130 -9.99 14.49 -14.63
CA LYS A 130 -10.70 13.75 -13.58
C LYS A 130 -10.52 12.24 -13.78
N PHE A 131 -10.44 11.52 -12.68
CA PHE A 131 -10.52 10.07 -12.64
C PHE A 131 -11.83 9.60 -13.28
N ASN A 132 -11.75 8.57 -14.13
CA ASN A 132 -12.89 7.99 -14.82
C ASN A 132 -12.78 6.46 -14.90
N SER A 133 -13.46 5.78 -13.98
CA SER A 133 -13.50 4.31 -13.94
C SER A 133 -14.38 3.75 -15.05
N ALA A 134 -13.88 2.73 -15.76
CA ALA A 134 -14.67 1.98 -16.74
C ALA A 134 -15.80 1.15 -16.10
N THR A 135 -15.68 0.81 -14.80
CA THR A 135 -16.66 0.03 -14.04
C THR A 135 -17.61 0.87 -13.21
N GLY A 136 -17.50 2.21 -13.30
CA GLY A 136 -18.38 3.13 -12.61
C GLY A 136 -18.04 3.43 -11.15
N VAL A 137 -16.85 3.03 -10.67
CA VAL A 137 -16.33 3.49 -9.38
C VAL A 137 -16.24 5.01 -9.42
N ARG A 138 -16.88 5.69 -8.48
CA ARG A 138 -16.96 7.15 -8.51
C ARG A 138 -15.65 7.80 -8.08
N ASN A 139 -15.09 7.35 -6.99
CA ASN A 139 -13.82 7.79 -6.43
C ASN A 139 -13.34 6.84 -5.32
N PHE A 140 -12.08 6.99 -4.98
CA PHE A 140 -11.45 6.35 -3.83
C PHE A 140 -11.20 7.40 -2.73
N VAL A 141 -11.03 6.95 -1.50
CA VAL A 141 -10.64 7.80 -0.38
C VAL A 141 -9.13 8.02 -0.44
N THR A 142 -8.73 9.19 -0.93
CA THR A 142 -7.33 9.59 -1.17
C THR A 142 -7.01 10.95 -0.54
N GLY A 143 -6.49 11.91 -1.27
CA GLY A 143 -6.14 13.25 -0.79
C GLY A 143 -5.04 13.20 0.27
N GLU A 144 -5.30 13.79 1.43
CA GLU A 144 -4.37 13.82 2.56
C GLU A 144 -4.05 12.42 3.14
N GLN A 145 -4.89 11.43 2.87
CA GLN A 145 -4.72 10.05 3.35
C GLN A 145 -3.90 9.17 2.40
N GLY A 146 -3.49 9.70 1.23
CA GLY A 146 -2.76 8.92 0.22
C GLY A 146 -3.61 7.86 -0.47
N MET A 147 -2.98 6.93 -1.20
CA MET A 147 -3.70 5.93 -2.00
C MET A 147 -4.36 4.82 -1.17
N GLY A 148 -4.02 4.66 0.08
CA GLY A 148 -4.45 3.57 0.93
C GLY A 148 -3.36 3.17 1.92
N HIS A 149 -3.16 1.86 2.12
CA HIS A 149 -2.04 1.34 2.89
C HIS A 149 -1.36 0.15 2.19
N VAL A 150 -0.17 -0.18 2.67
CA VAL A 150 0.58 -1.37 2.27
C VAL A 150 1.05 -2.12 3.51
N VAL A 151 1.03 -3.46 3.47
CA VAL A 151 1.65 -4.30 4.51
C VAL A 151 2.86 -5.01 3.92
N LEU A 152 4.03 -4.73 4.50
CA LEU A 152 5.32 -5.18 4.03
C LEU A 152 5.87 -6.31 4.92
N PRO A 153 6.64 -7.24 4.35
CA PRO A 153 7.42 -8.18 5.13
C PRO A 153 8.52 -7.45 5.90
N ALA A 154 8.72 -7.85 7.16
CA ALA A 154 9.75 -7.29 8.01
C ALA A 154 10.51 -8.42 8.76
N PRO A 155 11.36 -9.20 8.06
CA PRO A 155 12.16 -10.23 8.72
C PRO A 155 13.14 -9.64 9.75
N ASN A 156 13.64 -8.42 9.55
CA ASN A 156 14.43 -7.66 10.52
C ASN A 156 13.53 -6.67 11.28
N PHE A 157 12.57 -7.21 12.03
CA PHE A 157 11.42 -6.48 12.52
C PHE A 157 11.77 -5.27 13.40
N ASP A 158 12.59 -5.47 14.44
CA ASP A 158 12.89 -4.43 15.42
C ASP A 158 13.70 -3.28 14.80
N GLU A 159 14.68 -3.60 13.96
CA GLU A 159 15.47 -2.59 13.23
C GLU A 159 14.59 -1.83 12.24
N THR A 160 13.64 -2.52 11.57
CA THR A 160 12.73 -1.88 10.61
C THR A 160 11.74 -0.95 11.30
N VAL A 161 11.18 -1.36 12.43
CA VAL A 161 10.30 -0.50 13.24
C VAL A 161 11.05 0.74 13.72
N THR A 162 12.25 0.55 14.30
CA THR A 162 13.10 1.66 14.77
C THR A 162 13.44 2.62 13.63
N PHE A 163 13.81 2.10 12.47
CA PHE A 163 14.11 2.92 11.29
C PHE A 163 12.89 3.75 10.86
N LEU A 164 11.72 3.14 10.76
CA LEU A 164 10.51 3.85 10.33
C LEU A 164 10.06 4.90 11.36
N SER A 165 10.18 4.62 12.65
CA SER A 165 9.79 5.54 13.71
C SER A 165 10.80 6.68 13.88
N ASP A 166 12.08 6.36 14.06
CA ASP A 166 13.10 7.31 14.49
C ASP A 166 13.70 8.09 13.31
N VAL A 167 13.77 7.47 12.10
CA VAL A 167 14.37 8.12 10.93
C VAL A 167 13.29 8.75 10.05
N LEU A 168 12.19 8.03 9.76
CA LEU A 168 11.15 8.52 8.86
C LEU A 168 9.96 9.16 9.59
N GLY A 169 9.89 9.03 10.92
CA GLY A 169 8.88 9.69 11.75
C GLY A 169 7.48 9.06 11.70
N PHE A 170 7.35 7.79 11.30
CA PHE A 170 6.07 7.08 11.39
C PHE A 170 5.66 6.88 12.85
N GLY A 171 4.40 7.12 13.15
CA GLY A 171 3.83 6.82 14.46
C GLY A 171 3.22 5.42 14.51
N LEU A 172 3.26 4.79 15.70
CA LEU A 172 2.59 3.50 15.93
C LEU A 172 1.09 3.73 16.19
N SER A 173 0.24 3.00 15.46
CA SER A 173 -1.21 3.03 15.63
C SER A 173 -1.71 1.91 16.53
N ASP A 174 -1.37 0.68 16.19
CA ASP A 174 -1.61 -0.48 17.04
C ASP A 174 -0.69 -1.64 16.66
N LEU A 175 -0.84 -2.73 17.41
CA LEU A 175 -0.06 -3.93 17.18
C LEU A 175 -0.92 -5.18 17.36
N MET A 176 -0.52 -6.24 16.69
CA MET A 176 -1.16 -7.54 16.77
C MET A 176 -0.11 -8.63 16.88
N LYS A 177 -0.44 -9.69 17.60
CA LYS A 177 0.39 -10.89 17.72
C LYS A 177 -0.37 -12.08 17.15
N LEU A 178 0.21 -12.76 16.19
CA LEU A 178 -0.44 -13.84 15.45
C LEU A 178 0.28 -15.17 15.64
N ARG A 179 -0.50 -16.25 15.69
CA ARG A 179 -0.06 -17.63 15.48
C ARG A 179 -0.94 -18.23 14.41
N PHE A 180 -0.36 -19.00 13.50
CA PHE A 180 -1.10 -19.60 12.38
C PHE A 180 -1.58 -21.01 12.68
N THR A 181 -1.00 -21.63 13.71
CA THR A 181 -1.39 -22.96 14.15
C THR A 181 -1.75 -22.96 15.64
N PRO A 182 -2.49 -23.95 16.13
CA PRO A 182 -2.75 -24.11 17.56
C PRO A 182 -1.53 -24.63 18.37
N ASP A 183 -0.39 -24.84 17.72
CA ASP A 183 0.84 -25.26 18.39
C ASP A 183 1.35 -24.17 19.36
N PRO A 184 1.41 -24.43 20.68
CA PRO A 184 1.91 -23.44 21.64
C PRO A 184 3.37 -23.08 21.46
N ASP A 185 4.16 -23.93 20.80
CA ASP A 185 5.58 -23.73 20.52
C ASP A 185 5.81 -22.95 19.20
N GLU A 186 4.75 -22.67 18.42
CA GLU A 186 4.87 -21.81 17.24
C GLU A 186 5.33 -20.40 17.65
N PRO A 187 6.40 -19.86 17.03
CA PRO A 187 6.83 -18.50 17.30
C PRO A 187 5.72 -17.48 16.95
N VAL A 188 5.43 -16.61 17.91
CA VAL A 188 4.51 -15.50 17.67
C VAL A 188 5.06 -14.60 16.58
N LYS A 189 4.23 -14.21 15.61
CA LYS A 189 4.54 -13.24 14.57
C LYS A 189 3.91 -11.91 14.94
N ARG A 190 4.70 -10.84 14.87
CA ARG A 190 4.22 -9.47 15.14
C ARG A 190 3.70 -8.85 13.84
N LEU A 191 2.59 -8.16 13.94
CA LEU A 191 2.05 -7.30 12.87
C LEU A 191 1.76 -5.94 13.50
N TRP A 192 2.55 -4.93 13.12
CA TRP A 192 2.41 -3.58 13.64
C TRP A 192 1.93 -2.64 12.55
N PHE A 193 1.02 -1.74 12.93
CA PHE A 193 0.40 -0.78 12.04
C PHE A 193 0.89 0.62 12.37
N MET A 194 1.32 1.36 11.33
CA MET A 194 2.00 2.64 11.48
C MET A 194 1.35 3.70 10.60
N HIS A 195 1.27 4.92 11.13
CA HIS A 195 0.67 6.06 10.44
C HIS A 195 1.70 7.14 10.10
N CYS A 196 1.40 7.91 9.05
CA CYS A 196 2.08 9.14 8.70
C CYS A 196 1.10 10.32 8.47
N ASN A 197 -0.19 10.08 8.61
CA ASN A 197 -1.27 11.04 8.44
C ASN A 197 -2.51 10.63 9.26
N GLN A 198 -3.69 11.12 8.89
CA GLN A 198 -4.94 10.83 9.61
C GLN A 198 -5.49 9.42 9.39
N ARG A 199 -5.07 8.70 8.32
CA ARG A 199 -5.44 7.29 8.12
C ARG A 199 -4.92 6.48 9.28
N HIS A 200 -5.73 5.59 9.84
CA HIS A 200 -5.33 4.75 10.98
C HIS A 200 -3.94 4.13 10.78
N HIS A 201 -3.67 3.63 9.58
CA HIS A 201 -2.32 3.24 9.18
C HIS A 201 -2.15 3.39 7.66
N SER A 202 -0.96 3.81 7.26
CA SER A 202 -0.52 3.83 5.87
C SER A 202 0.47 2.70 5.58
N LEU A 203 1.01 2.08 6.63
CA LEU A 203 1.99 1.01 6.58
C LEU A 203 1.71 -0.03 7.66
N GLY A 204 1.75 -1.30 7.30
CA GLY A 204 1.85 -2.41 8.23
C GLY A 204 3.19 -3.14 8.04
N LEU A 205 3.75 -3.65 9.14
CA LEU A 205 4.96 -4.47 9.14
C LEU A 205 4.65 -5.84 9.68
N PHE A 206 4.90 -6.87 8.90
CA PHE A 206 4.67 -8.25 9.28
C PHE A 206 5.99 -9.01 9.48
N GLU A 207 6.20 -9.56 10.67
CA GLU A 207 7.43 -10.22 11.10
C GLU A 207 7.64 -11.59 10.42
N MET A 208 7.72 -11.58 9.09
CA MET A 208 8.06 -12.75 8.30
C MET A 208 8.52 -12.36 6.89
N PRO A 209 9.31 -13.21 6.23
CA PRO A 209 9.59 -13.02 4.81
C PRO A 209 8.36 -13.36 3.96
N MET A 210 8.18 -12.61 2.85
CA MET A 210 7.15 -12.87 1.85
C MET A 210 7.79 -12.87 0.46
N PRO A 211 7.66 -13.95 -0.34
CA PRO A 211 8.28 -14.03 -1.67
C PRO A 211 7.88 -12.90 -2.62
N ALA A 212 6.60 -12.49 -2.57
CA ALA A 212 6.08 -11.40 -3.39
C ALA A 212 6.51 -9.99 -2.91
N GLY A 213 7.29 -9.89 -1.82
CA GLY A 213 7.73 -8.59 -1.27
C GLY A 213 6.59 -7.73 -0.70
N CYS A 214 5.39 -8.27 -0.62
CA CYS A 214 4.19 -7.62 -0.11
C CYS A 214 3.26 -8.64 0.51
N VAL A 215 2.62 -8.31 1.62
CA VAL A 215 1.52 -9.11 2.19
C VAL A 215 0.23 -8.72 1.48
N HIS A 216 -0.13 -7.45 1.57
CA HIS A 216 -1.22 -6.87 0.79
C HIS A 216 -1.05 -5.36 0.58
N MET A 217 -1.74 -4.83 -0.41
CA MET A 217 -2.06 -3.41 -0.53
C MET A 217 -3.56 -3.21 -0.35
N MET A 218 -3.97 -2.08 0.21
CA MET A 218 -5.37 -1.72 0.42
C MET A 218 -5.73 -0.46 -0.34
N LEU A 219 -6.90 -0.48 -0.98
CA LEU A 219 -7.55 0.69 -1.56
C LEU A 219 -8.90 0.92 -0.88
N GLU A 220 -9.15 2.15 -0.44
CA GLU A 220 -10.40 2.51 0.22
C GLU A 220 -11.36 3.17 -0.76
N VAL A 221 -12.56 2.59 -0.87
CA VAL A 221 -13.68 3.13 -1.63
C VAL A 221 -14.63 3.92 -0.71
N ASN A 222 -15.54 4.71 -1.28
CA ASN A 222 -16.36 5.63 -0.49
C ASN A 222 -17.39 4.97 0.43
N ASP A 223 -17.88 3.81 0.06
CA ASP A 223 -18.98 3.15 0.78
C ASP A 223 -18.92 1.62 0.67
N VAL A 224 -19.63 0.96 1.57
CA VAL A 224 -19.72 -0.52 1.63
C VAL A 224 -20.39 -1.11 0.39
N ASP A 225 -21.29 -0.36 -0.25
CA ASP A 225 -21.92 -0.83 -1.50
C ASP A 225 -20.91 -1.00 -2.62
N GLU A 226 -19.88 -0.11 -2.66
CA GLU A 226 -18.80 -0.26 -3.66
C GLU A 226 -17.88 -1.43 -3.31
N VAL A 227 -17.66 -1.74 -2.04
CA VAL A 227 -16.96 -2.98 -1.61
C VAL A 227 -17.74 -4.20 -2.14
N GLY A 228 -19.06 -4.22 -1.98
CA GLY A 228 -19.92 -5.28 -2.51
C GLY A 228 -19.85 -5.39 -4.03
N ARG A 229 -19.96 -4.26 -4.75
CA ARG A 229 -19.84 -4.24 -6.22
C ARG A 229 -18.47 -4.72 -6.71
N CYS A 230 -17.39 -4.38 -6.00
CA CYS A 230 -16.06 -4.90 -6.32
C CYS A 230 -16.00 -6.43 -6.12
N ASN A 231 -16.60 -6.95 -5.05
CA ASN A 231 -16.68 -8.40 -4.85
C ASN A 231 -17.50 -9.10 -5.96
N ASP A 232 -18.58 -8.49 -6.46
CA ASP A 232 -19.33 -9.02 -7.61
C ASP A 232 -18.45 -9.06 -8.88
N ARG A 233 -17.68 -8.00 -9.15
CA ARG A 233 -16.70 -7.96 -10.27
C ARG A 233 -15.62 -9.03 -10.10
N ARG A 234 -15.11 -9.22 -8.87
CA ARG A 234 -14.15 -10.27 -8.53
C ARG A 234 -14.71 -11.67 -8.86
N ILE A 235 -15.98 -11.95 -8.47
CA ILE A 235 -16.65 -13.22 -8.74
C ILE A 235 -16.78 -13.44 -10.25
N ALA A 236 -17.25 -12.42 -10.98
CA ALA A 236 -17.43 -12.49 -12.43
C ALA A 236 -16.10 -12.72 -13.19
N ALA A 237 -14.99 -12.20 -12.67
CA ALA A 237 -13.65 -12.36 -13.23
C ALA A 237 -12.92 -13.62 -12.69
N GLU A 238 -13.58 -14.44 -11.86
CA GLU A 238 -13.02 -15.67 -11.24
C GLU A 238 -11.71 -15.42 -10.46
N VAL A 239 -11.51 -14.21 -9.95
CA VAL A 239 -10.35 -13.87 -9.12
C VAL A 239 -10.48 -14.54 -7.75
N LYS A 240 -9.40 -15.20 -7.29
CA LYS A 240 -9.37 -15.94 -6.00
C LYS A 240 -9.66 -15.01 -4.82
N LEU A 241 -10.63 -15.38 -3.99
CA LEU A 241 -10.87 -14.77 -2.69
C LEU A 241 -9.80 -15.25 -1.71
N THR A 242 -9.18 -14.35 -0.95
CA THR A 242 -8.15 -14.69 0.05
C THR A 242 -8.52 -14.29 1.46
N GLY A 243 -9.52 -13.44 1.63
CA GLY A 243 -10.16 -13.12 2.90
C GLY A 243 -11.61 -12.74 2.65
N THR A 244 -12.54 -13.34 3.42
CA THR A 244 -13.96 -13.06 3.27
C THR A 244 -14.32 -11.64 3.74
N LEU A 245 -15.51 -11.15 3.38
CA LEU A 245 -16.01 -9.87 3.86
C LEU A 245 -16.07 -9.87 5.39
N GLY A 246 -15.55 -8.82 6.00
CA GLY A 246 -15.52 -8.64 7.45
C GLY A 246 -15.32 -7.19 7.84
N ARG A 247 -15.31 -6.94 9.16
CA ARG A 247 -14.96 -5.64 9.74
C ARG A 247 -13.78 -5.81 10.69
N HIS A 248 -12.69 -5.14 10.40
CA HIS A 248 -11.51 -5.13 11.25
C HIS A 248 -11.77 -4.53 12.63
N ALA A 249 -11.05 -5.03 13.64
CA ALA A 249 -11.17 -4.52 15.01
C ALA A 249 -10.32 -3.29 15.27
N ASN A 250 -9.23 -3.10 14.51
CA ASN A 250 -8.26 -2.03 14.69
C ASN A 250 -8.68 -0.72 13.99
N ASP A 251 -8.82 -0.74 12.70
CA ASP A 251 -9.16 0.44 11.89
C ASP A 251 -10.65 0.52 11.51
N HIS A 252 -11.47 -0.44 11.94
CA HIS A 252 -12.91 -0.54 11.71
C HIS A 252 -13.33 -0.70 10.24
N MET A 253 -12.39 -0.90 9.33
CA MET A 253 -12.66 -1.03 7.91
C MET A 253 -13.52 -2.25 7.61
N VAL A 254 -14.52 -2.09 6.77
CA VAL A 254 -15.28 -3.19 6.17
C VAL A 254 -14.62 -3.52 4.85
N SER A 255 -14.07 -4.71 4.73
CA SER A 255 -13.25 -5.08 3.58
C SER A 255 -13.34 -6.55 3.23
N PHE A 256 -12.79 -6.92 2.09
CA PHE A 256 -12.46 -8.29 1.70
C PHE A 256 -11.12 -8.30 0.96
N TYR A 257 -10.55 -9.50 0.81
CA TYR A 257 -9.23 -9.68 0.19
C TYR A 257 -9.31 -10.58 -1.02
N MET A 258 -8.51 -10.26 -2.05
CA MET A 258 -8.43 -11.04 -3.29
C MET A 258 -6.98 -11.11 -3.77
N ARG A 259 -6.66 -12.20 -4.48
CA ARG A 259 -5.32 -12.44 -4.99
C ARG A 259 -5.02 -11.58 -6.21
N SER A 260 -3.92 -10.83 -6.16
CA SER A 260 -3.41 -10.09 -7.32
C SER A 260 -2.73 -11.03 -8.34
N PRO A 261 -2.51 -10.57 -9.58
CA PRO A 261 -1.72 -11.34 -10.56
C PRO A 261 -0.29 -11.65 -10.10
N SER A 262 0.29 -10.81 -9.23
CA SER A 262 1.65 -11.02 -8.70
C SER A 262 1.70 -11.79 -7.37
N GLY A 263 0.58 -12.39 -6.93
CA GLY A 263 0.56 -13.35 -5.83
C GLY A 263 0.49 -12.77 -4.42
N PHE A 264 0.55 -11.46 -4.23
CA PHE A 264 0.17 -10.80 -2.97
C PHE A 264 -1.32 -10.44 -3.00
N ASP A 265 -1.88 -10.10 -1.83
CA ASP A 265 -3.30 -9.81 -1.74
C ASP A 265 -3.60 -8.32 -1.99
N VAL A 266 -4.81 -8.05 -2.49
CA VAL A 266 -5.39 -6.72 -2.56
C VAL A 266 -6.62 -6.69 -1.68
N GLU A 267 -6.65 -5.74 -0.76
CA GLU A 267 -7.79 -5.42 0.08
C GLU A 267 -8.59 -4.27 -0.55
N ILE A 268 -9.90 -4.44 -0.67
CA ILE A 268 -10.83 -3.36 -1.01
C ILE A 268 -11.71 -3.12 0.20
N GLY A 269 -11.64 -1.90 0.75
CA GLY A 269 -12.33 -1.55 1.98
C GLY A 269 -13.04 -0.21 1.93
N ALA A 270 -13.89 0.02 2.92
CA ALA A 270 -14.60 1.27 3.17
C ALA A 270 -14.76 1.53 4.67
N GLU A 271 -15.10 2.75 5.04
CA GLU A 271 -15.36 3.17 6.43
C GLU A 271 -14.14 3.02 7.35
N GLY A 272 -12.92 3.15 6.80
CA GLY A 272 -11.70 3.12 7.59
C GLY A 272 -11.66 4.25 8.62
N ARG A 273 -11.17 3.93 9.82
CA ARG A 273 -11.03 4.88 10.92
C ARG A 273 -10.04 5.99 10.56
N THR A 274 -10.46 7.23 10.78
CA THR A 274 -9.61 8.42 10.67
C THR A 274 -9.29 8.95 12.06
N VAL A 275 -8.02 9.20 12.36
CA VAL A 275 -7.55 9.78 13.61
C VAL A 275 -7.08 11.21 13.33
N THR A 276 -7.85 12.19 13.80
CA THR A 276 -7.57 13.61 13.55
C THR A 276 -6.57 14.20 14.51
N ASP A 277 -6.43 13.61 15.71
CA ASP A 277 -5.46 14.02 16.73
C ASP A 277 -4.77 12.79 17.33
N TRP A 278 -3.54 12.56 16.90
CA TRP A 278 -2.73 11.44 17.37
C TRP A 278 -2.23 11.64 18.81
N SER A 279 -2.23 12.86 19.34
CA SER A 279 -1.82 13.11 20.73
C SER A 279 -2.85 12.60 21.74
N GLU A 280 -4.12 12.46 21.32
CA GLU A 280 -5.20 11.89 22.12
C GLU A 280 -5.45 10.41 21.84
N TYR A 281 -4.77 9.86 20.82
CA TYR A 281 -4.92 8.47 20.44
C TYR A 281 -4.11 7.55 21.35
N GLN A 282 -4.74 6.52 21.85
CA GLN A 282 -4.06 5.52 22.66
C GLN A 282 -3.73 4.29 21.82
N VAL A 283 -2.44 4.00 21.67
CA VAL A 283 -1.96 2.75 21.03
C VAL A 283 -2.43 1.54 21.84
N PHE A 284 -2.89 0.51 21.17
CA PHE A 284 -3.39 -0.70 21.83
C PHE A 284 -2.92 -1.97 21.09
N GLU A 285 -3.00 -3.10 21.79
CA GLU A 285 -2.78 -4.42 21.20
C GLU A 285 -4.15 -5.02 20.82
N SER A 286 -4.38 -5.22 19.52
CA SER A 286 -5.55 -5.91 19.01
C SER A 286 -5.46 -7.40 19.31
N THR A 287 -6.38 -7.91 20.11
CA THR A 287 -6.44 -9.34 20.48
C THR A 287 -7.23 -10.18 19.49
N VAL A 288 -7.97 -9.54 18.60
CA VAL A 288 -8.74 -10.15 17.52
C VAL A 288 -8.52 -9.36 16.23
N ALA A 289 -8.46 -10.04 15.10
CA ALA A 289 -8.29 -9.39 13.81
C ALA A 289 -9.54 -8.62 13.37
N SER A 290 -10.72 -9.12 13.72
CA SER A 290 -11.98 -8.59 13.20
C SER A 290 -13.10 -8.70 14.26
N PHE A 291 -14.03 -7.75 14.24
CA PHE A 291 -15.26 -7.82 15.03
C PHE A 291 -16.20 -8.91 14.49
N TRP A 292 -16.19 -9.09 13.16
CA TRP A 292 -16.95 -10.12 12.47
C TRP A 292 -16.38 -10.34 11.06
N GLY A 293 -16.64 -11.51 10.49
CA GLY A 293 -16.16 -11.89 9.16
C GLY A 293 -14.65 -12.16 9.13
N HIS A 294 -14.03 -11.92 7.98
CA HIS A 294 -12.62 -12.16 7.68
C HIS A 294 -12.14 -13.58 8.02
N ASP A 295 -12.60 -14.54 7.25
CA ASP A 295 -11.98 -15.86 7.23
C ASP A 295 -10.86 -15.88 6.18
N PHE A 296 -9.61 -15.92 6.64
CA PHE A 296 -8.43 -15.99 5.78
C PHE A 296 -8.05 -17.43 5.39
N SER A 297 -8.72 -18.44 5.95
CA SER A 297 -8.49 -19.85 5.56
C SER A 297 -8.92 -20.11 4.12
N VAL A 298 -9.86 -19.33 3.59
CA VAL A 298 -10.31 -19.43 2.18
C VAL A 298 -9.17 -19.18 1.17
N GLY A 299 -8.18 -18.38 1.53
CA GLY A 299 -7.00 -18.11 0.70
C GLY A 299 -6.01 -19.30 0.63
N GLN A 300 -6.10 -20.24 1.57
CA GLN A 300 -5.24 -21.42 1.68
C GLN A 300 -5.84 -22.65 0.99
N MET A 301 -7.13 -22.59 0.65
CA MET A 301 -7.82 -23.67 -0.07
C MET A 301 -7.50 -23.53 -1.58
N ASP A 302 -6.86 -24.54 -2.16
CA ASP A 302 -6.61 -24.68 -3.61
C ASP A 302 -7.87 -25.17 -4.35
#